data_b5ddfba5777e17e8f8929818c083e4d8
#
_entry.id   b5ddfba5777e17e8f8929818c083e4d8
#
_cell.length_a   1.000
_cell.length_b   1.000
_cell.length_c   1.000
_cell.angle_alpha   90.00
_cell.angle_beta   90.00
_cell.angle_gamma   90.00
#
_symmetry.space_group_name_H-M   'P 1'
#
loop_
_entity.id
_entity.type
_entity.pdbx_description
1 polymer ?
#
loop_
_entity_poly.entity_id
_entity_poly.type
_entity_poly.pdbx_seq_one_letter_code
_entity_poly.pdbx_strand_id
1 'polypeptide(L)'
;MQSQKLYRKQKYKGLCYVFMKKPVLFLLTLAVIIGGCATMQSIVRSTFPYTASLIVPSSASTNEKHSASSPASSFDQIFTGQGTNTSMIKEVRMASAKLEAGNPSNQNLSVFSSVKLYLSRGDGSGEVLAAERNDVSPNAGSSIVLDIDNSKFLDDILKGSTVKVRMEYVLRNKLSADASFKAVLGFTTSPDTNK
;
A
#
# COMPACT_ATOMS: atom_id res chain seq x y z
N MET A 1 -11.17 39.20 -71.96
CA MET A 1 -10.68 39.80 -70.69
C MET A 1 -11.67 39.64 -69.51
N GLN A 2 -12.86 39.07 -69.68
CA GLN A 2 -13.85 38.86 -68.62
C GLN A 2 -13.75 37.48 -67.92
N SER A 3 -13.20 36.50 -68.57
CA SER A 3 -13.10 35.11 -68.05
C SER A 3 -12.10 34.98 -66.87
N GLN A 4 -11.06 35.76 -66.85
CA GLN A 4 -10.04 35.74 -65.76
C GLN A 4 -10.54 36.32 -64.45
N LYS A 5 -11.48 37.27 -64.47
CA LYS A 5 -12.03 37.93 -63.23
C LYS A 5 -13.01 36.98 -62.49
N LEU A 6 -13.72 36.13 -63.15
CA LEU A 6 -14.65 35.16 -62.54
C LEU A 6 -13.91 34.03 -61.85
N TYR A 7 -12.79 33.54 -62.42
CA TYR A 7 -11.98 32.50 -61.82
C TYR A 7 -11.29 32.94 -60.53
N ARG A 8 -10.85 34.22 -60.47
CA ARG A 8 -10.24 34.81 -59.29
C ARG A 8 -11.23 34.97 -58.12
N LYS A 9 -12.49 35.30 -58.36
CA LYS A 9 -13.52 35.47 -57.37
C LYS A 9 -13.94 34.14 -56.70
N GLN A 10 -13.89 33.05 -57.45
CA GLN A 10 -14.24 31.71 -56.94
C GLN A 10 -13.15 31.14 -56.03
N LYS A 11 -11.87 31.44 -56.30
CA LYS A 11 -10.73 30.95 -55.52
C LYS A 11 -10.69 31.57 -54.09
N TYR A 12 -11.17 32.82 -53.94
CA TYR A 12 -11.20 33.48 -52.65
C TYR A 12 -12.41 33.08 -51.77
N LYS A 13 -13.53 32.68 -52.36
CA LYS A 13 -14.69 32.21 -51.57
C LYS A 13 -14.42 30.85 -50.91
N GLY A 14 -13.68 29.95 -51.57
CA GLY A 14 -13.30 28.66 -50.97
C GLY A 14 -12.24 28.78 -49.88
N LEU A 15 -11.32 29.74 -50.05
CA LEU A 15 -10.22 29.91 -49.11
C LEU A 15 -10.67 30.51 -47.74
N CYS A 16 -11.65 31.43 -47.77
CA CYS A 16 -12.21 31.97 -46.54
C CYS A 16 -13.01 30.95 -45.72
N TYR A 17 -13.69 30.01 -46.40
CA TYR A 17 -14.51 29.00 -45.72
C TYR A 17 -13.67 27.93 -45.02
N VAL A 18 -12.50 27.61 -45.57
CA VAL A 18 -11.55 26.65 -44.97
C VAL A 18 -10.82 27.26 -43.77
N PHE A 19 -10.55 28.59 -43.80
CA PHE A 19 -9.82 29.25 -42.75
C PHE A 19 -10.69 29.51 -41.51
N MET A 20 -12.01 29.69 -41.69
CA MET A 20 -12.94 29.91 -40.54
C MET A 20 -13.32 28.62 -39.79
N LYS A 21 -13.17 27.44 -40.39
CA LYS A 21 -13.47 26.15 -39.71
C LYS A 21 -12.36 25.65 -38.82
N LYS A 22 -11.09 26.04 -39.11
CA LYS A 22 -9.93 25.59 -38.34
C LYS A 22 -9.90 26.07 -36.88
N PRO A 23 -10.20 27.36 -36.56
CA PRO A 23 -10.19 27.80 -35.16
C PRO A 23 -11.35 27.19 -34.35
N VAL A 24 -12.52 26.94 -34.97
CA VAL A 24 -13.66 26.30 -34.27
C VAL A 24 -13.34 24.84 -33.97
N LEU A 25 -12.69 24.11 -34.88
CA LEU A 25 -12.25 22.74 -34.64
C LEU A 25 -11.17 22.67 -33.55
N PHE A 26 -10.24 23.65 -33.55
CA PHE A 26 -9.19 23.74 -32.54
C PHE A 26 -9.73 24.10 -31.17
N LEU A 27 -10.75 24.98 -31.08
CA LEU A 27 -11.46 25.30 -29.83
C LEU A 27 -12.24 24.08 -29.29
N LEU A 28 -12.86 23.30 -30.18
CA LEU A 28 -13.58 22.10 -29.78
C LEU A 28 -12.67 21.00 -29.24
N THR A 29 -11.48 20.81 -29.85
CA THR A 29 -10.47 19.85 -29.36
C THR A 29 -9.85 20.31 -28.04
N LEU A 30 -9.63 21.62 -27.85
CA LEU A 30 -9.11 22.18 -26.62
C LEU A 30 -10.10 22.00 -25.46
N ALA A 31 -11.41 22.16 -25.70
CA ALA A 31 -12.45 21.96 -24.70
C ALA A 31 -12.54 20.50 -24.20
N VAL A 32 -12.27 19.51 -25.06
CA VAL A 32 -12.27 18.09 -24.68
C VAL A 32 -11.07 17.77 -23.79
N ILE A 33 -9.91 18.40 -24.00
CA ILE A 33 -8.71 18.18 -23.20
C ILE A 33 -8.86 18.76 -21.78
N ILE A 34 -9.56 19.89 -21.62
CA ILE A 34 -9.78 20.53 -20.30
C ILE A 34 -10.85 19.79 -19.50
N GLY A 35 -11.84 19.19 -20.16
CA GLY A 35 -12.91 18.43 -19.48
C GLY A 35 -12.47 17.05 -18.95
N GLY A 36 -11.37 16.51 -19.45
CA GLY A 36 -10.89 15.17 -19.08
C GLY A 36 -10.15 15.09 -17.73
N CYS A 37 -9.70 16.22 -17.17
CA CYS A 37 -8.93 16.21 -15.93
C CYS A 37 -9.77 16.20 -14.64
N ALA A 38 -11.07 16.39 -14.71
CA ALA A 38 -11.91 16.54 -13.50
C ALA A 38 -12.41 15.21 -12.90
N THR A 39 -12.25 14.08 -13.59
CA THR A 39 -12.81 12.79 -13.15
C THR A 39 -11.79 11.76 -12.66
N MET A 40 -10.51 12.11 -12.63
CA MET A 40 -9.45 11.20 -12.15
C MET A 40 -9.08 11.38 -10.67
N GLN A 41 -9.83 12.15 -9.89
CA GLN A 41 -9.57 12.34 -8.44
C GLN A 41 -10.21 11.26 -7.56
N SER A 42 -10.83 10.24 -8.11
CA SER A 42 -11.43 9.18 -7.31
C SER A 42 -10.54 7.94 -7.32
N ILE A 43 -10.17 7.52 -6.12
CA ILE A 43 -9.61 6.20 -5.79
C ILE A 43 -8.10 6.09 -5.97
N VAL A 44 -7.33 7.01 -5.44
CA VAL A 44 -6.02 6.63 -4.93
C VAL A 44 -6.26 6.00 -3.56
N ARG A 45 -6.39 4.69 -3.51
CA ARG A 45 -6.26 3.95 -2.25
C ARG A 45 -4.83 4.15 -1.78
N SER A 46 -4.64 5.06 -0.86
CA SER A 46 -3.31 5.29 -0.29
C SER A 46 -2.88 4.02 0.41
N THR A 47 -1.76 3.43 -0.01
CA THR A 47 -1.16 2.29 0.67
C THR A 47 -0.09 2.83 1.59
N PHE A 48 -0.22 2.56 2.88
CA PHE A 48 0.72 3.04 3.90
C PHE A 48 1.57 1.86 4.38
N PRO A 49 2.90 1.89 4.18
CA PRO A 49 3.80 0.87 4.70
C PRO A 49 4.09 1.12 6.19
N TYR A 50 4.06 0.07 6.97
CA TYR A 50 4.47 0.05 8.36
C TYR A 50 5.49 -1.07 8.56
N THR A 51 6.53 -0.81 9.33
CA THR A 51 7.59 -1.79 9.56
C THR A 51 7.82 -2.01 11.05
N ALA A 52 7.84 -3.26 11.49
CA ALA A 52 8.14 -3.65 12.85
C ALA A 52 9.31 -4.64 12.88
N SER A 53 10.24 -4.45 13.83
CA SER A 53 11.35 -5.38 14.05
C SER A 53 11.01 -6.37 15.17
N LEU A 54 11.27 -7.64 14.93
CA LEU A 54 10.93 -8.78 15.79
C LEU A 54 12.21 -9.60 16.03
N ILE A 55 12.54 -9.87 17.27
CA ILE A 55 13.75 -10.63 17.63
C ILE A 55 13.34 -12.05 18.01
N VAL A 56 13.96 -13.03 17.34
CA VAL A 56 13.83 -14.46 17.63
C VAL A 56 15.12 -14.93 18.27
N PRO A 57 15.09 -15.39 19.52
CA PRO A 57 16.28 -15.86 20.21
C PRO A 57 16.71 -17.23 19.68
N SER A 58 18.02 -17.46 19.64
CA SER A 58 18.62 -18.76 19.28
C SER A 58 18.30 -19.86 20.27
N SER A 59 17.90 -19.49 21.49
CA SER A 59 17.44 -20.43 22.54
C SER A 59 16.03 -21.00 22.29
N ALA A 60 15.28 -20.47 21.31
CA ALA A 60 13.94 -20.96 21.00
C ALA A 60 13.99 -22.41 20.51
N SER A 61 13.15 -23.28 21.09
CA SER A 61 13.03 -24.69 20.70
C SER A 61 12.34 -24.83 19.35
N THR A 62 12.62 -25.96 18.68
CA THR A 62 11.92 -26.32 17.43
C THR A 62 10.59 -27.03 17.72
N ASN A 63 9.64 -26.93 16.77
CA ASN A 63 8.33 -27.59 16.82
C ASN A 63 7.43 -27.15 17.98
N GLU A 64 7.76 -26.05 18.65
CA GLU A 64 6.97 -25.42 19.68
C GLU A 64 6.55 -24.00 19.26
N LYS A 65 5.44 -23.53 19.83
CA LYS A 65 4.96 -22.16 19.62
C LYS A 65 5.74 -21.18 20.48
N HIS A 66 6.26 -20.16 19.84
CA HIS A 66 6.94 -19.05 20.49
C HIS A 66 6.30 -17.73 20.09
N SER A 67 6.65 -16.66 20.80
CA SER A 67 6.17 -15.32 20.50
C SER A 67 7.30 -14.31 20.59
N ALA A 68 7.35 -13.41 19.60
CA ALA A 68 8.19 -12.23 19.58
C ALA A 68 7.33 -10.99 19.41
N SER A 69 7.63 -9.90 20.10
CA SER A 69 6.88 -8.66 20.01
C SER A 69 7.79 -7.50 19.64
N SER A 70 7.31 -6.60 18.78
CA SER A 70 7.98 -5.33 18.54
C SER A 70 7.77 -4.38 19.74
N PRO A 71 8.64 -3.39 19.93
CA PRO A 71 8.27 -2.21 20.70
C PRO A 71 7.03 -1.56 20.11
N ALA A 72 6.22 -0.93 20.98
CA ALA A 72 5.12 -0.10 20.49
C ALA A 72 5.70 1.12 19.76
N SER A 73 5.23 1.38 18.54
CA SER A 73 5.68 2.49 17.71
C SER A 73 4.52 3.31 17.20
N SER A 74 4.75 4.61 16.99
CA SER A 74 3.71 5.51 16.49
C SER A 74 3.36 5.17 15.04
N PHE A 75 2.07 5.09 14.79
CA PHE A 75 1.51 4.96 13.45
C PHE A 75 1.31 6.31 12.78
N ASP A 76 1.29 7.40 13.57
CA ASP A 76 1.04 8.77 13.08
C ASP A 76 2.09 9.25 12.08
N GLN A 77 3.34 8.79 12.18
CA GLN A 77 4.41 9.20 11.27
C GLN A 77 4.12 8.82 9.81
N ILE A 78 3.27 7.84 9.57
CA ILE A 78 2.92 7.38 8.24
C ILE A 78 1.82 8.25 7.64
N PHE A 79 0.89 8.73 8.46
CA PHE A 79 -0.23 9.57 8.02
C PHE A 79 0.11 11.06 7.98
N THR A 80 0.94 11.56 8.89
CA THR A 80 1.28 12.99 8.99
C THR A 80 2.17 13.48 7.85
N GLY A 81 2.99 12.62 7.25
CA GLY A 81 3.81 12.96 6.08
C GLY A 81 3.01 13.37 4.83
N GLN A 82 1.71 13.08 4.81
CA GLN A 82 0.78 13.38 3.70
C GLN A 82 -0.20 14.52 4.04
N GLY A 83 -0.06 15.18 5.19
CA GLY A 83 -1.00 16.21 5.63
C GLY A 83 -2.41 15.69 5.95
N THR A 84 -2.57 14.38 6.07
CA THR A 84 -3.87 13.74 6.32
C THR A 84 -4.05 13.58 7.82
N ASN A 85 -5.09 14.16 8.37
CA ASN A 85 -5.45 13.99 9.78
C ASN A 85 -6.00 12.56 9.96
N THR A 86 -5.48 11.80 10.94
CA THR A 86 -5.92 10.42 11.24
C THR A 86 -7.42 10.31 11.50
N SER A 87 -8.07 11.41 11.94
CA SER A 87 -9.52 11.47 12.11
C SER A 87 -10.32 11.41 10.81
N MET A 88 -9.67 11.61 9.65
CA MET A 88 -10.32 11.62 8.32
C MET A 88 -10.19 10.27 7.61
N ILE A 89 -9.57 9.27 8.24
CA ILE A 89 -9.32 7.95 7.65
C ILE A 89 -10.31 6.95 8.25
N LYS A 90 -11.03 6.26 7.39
CA LYS A 90 -11.95 5.18 7.75
C LYS A 90 -11.65 3.91 6.97
N GLU A 91 -12.20 2.81 7.46
CA GLU A 91 -12.13 1.52 6.79
C GLU A 91 -10.70 1.05 6.52
N VAL A 92 -9.81 1.22 7.50
CA VAL A 92 -8.43 0.74 7.38
C VAL A 92 -8.42 -0.78 7.34
N ARG A 93 -7.79 -1.35 6.31
CA ARG A 93 -7.65 -2.80 6.13
C ARG A 93 -6.22 -3.18 5.78
N MET A 94 -5.87 -4.43 6.03
CA MET A 94 -4.62 -4.99 5.51
C MET A 94 -4.66 -5.01 3.97
N ALA A 95 -3.55 -4.59 3.35
CA ALA A 95 -3.33 -4.65 1.90
C ALA A 95 -2.23 -5.64 1.53
N SER A 96 -1.22 -5.77 2.39
CA SER A 96 -0.11 -6.69 2.18
C SER A 96 0.58 -6.99 3.51
N ALA A 97 1.20 -8.16 3.60
CA ALA A 97 2.07 -8.51 4.71
C ALA A 97 3.25 -9.34 4.20
N LYS A 98 4.45 -9.00 4.67
CA LYS A 98 5.69 -9.64 4.30
C LYS A 98 6.58 -9.77 5.52
N LEU A 99 7.27 -10.88 5.65
CA LEU A 99 8.33 -11.05 6.64
C LEU A 99 9.66 -11.13 5.91
N GLU A 100 10.63 -10.36 6.36
CA GLU A 100 11.97 -10.28 5.79
C GLU A 100 13.03 -10.54 6.86
N ALA A 101 14.16 -11.09 6.45
CA ALA A 101 15.34 -11.15 7.30
C ALA A 101 15.84 -9.74 7.61
N GLY A 102 16.10 -9.44 8.87
CA GLY A 102 16.65 -8.17 9.32
C GLY A 102 18.15 -8.27 9.57
N ASN A 103 18.53 -8.94 10.62
CA ASN A 103 19.94 -9.18 10.97
C ASN A 103 20.10 -10.61 11.51
N PRO A 104 20.92 -11.46 10.87
CA PRO A 104 21.62 -11.19 9.60
C PRO A 104 20.63 -11.12 8.40
N SER A 105 20.94 -10.26 7.42
CA SER A 105 20.04 -10.00 6.27
C SER A 105 19.91 -11.19 5.30
N ASN A 106 20.86 -12.12 5.35
CA ASN A 106 20.86 -13.36 4.57
C ASN A 106 20.22 -14.55 5.30
N GLN A 107 19.63 -14.32 6.47
CA GLN A 107 18.92 -15.37 7.22
C GLN A 107 17.82 -15.96 6.35
N ASN A 108 17.83 -17.28 6.17
CA ASN A 108 16.79 -17.95 5.42
C ASN A 108 15.53 -18.13 6.31
N LEU A 109 14.36 -17.75 5.80
CA LEU A 109 13.09 -17.88 6.52
C LEU A 109 12.54 -19.32 6.53
N SER A 110 13.16 -20.26 5.83
CA SER A 110 12.85 -21.68 5.93
C SER A 110 13.05 -22.27 7.33
N VAL A 111 13.73 -21.52 8.22
CA VAL A 111 13.83 -21.85 9.66
C VAL A 111 12.46 -21.90 10.36
N PHE A 112 11.46 -21.19 9.82
CA PHE A 112 10.10 -21.28 10.32
C PHE A 112 9.33 -22.41 9.64
N SER A 113 8.44 -23.06 10.37
CA SER A 113 7.38 -23.90 9.81
C SER A 113 6.08 -23.13 9.66
N SER A 114 5.79 -22.23 10.60
CA SER A 114 4.63 -21.34 10.52
C SER A 114 4.91 -19.99 11.17
N VAL A 115 4.20 -18.98 10.70
CA VAL A 115 4.26 -17.59 11.21
C VAL A 115 2.86 -17.00 11.21
N LYS A 116 2.50 -16.30 12.30
CA LYS A 116 1.29 -15.50 12.42
C LYS A 116 1.66 -14.12 12.96
N LEU A 117 1.13 -13.08 12.34
CA LEU A 117 1.30 -11.70 12.77
C LEU A 117 0.00 -11.17 13.36
N TYR A 118 0.09 -10.63 14.53
CA TYR A 118 -1.00 -9.98 15.24
C TYR A 118 -0.70 -8.50 15.41
N LEU A 119 -1.73 -7.68 15.29
CA LEU A 119 -1.71 -6.25 15.56
C LEU A 119 -2.54 -5.95 16.80
N SER A 120 -2.04 -5.05 17.63
CA SER A 120 -2.75 -4.56 18.81
C SER A 120 -2.46 -3.08 19.04
N ARG A 121 -3.23 -2.43 19.92
CA ARG A 121 -2.84 -1.13 20.45
C ARG A 121 -1.51 -1.25 21.19
N GLY A 122 -0.84 -0.12 21.44
CA GLY A 122 0.47 -0.10 22.11
C GLY A 122 0.48 -0.74 23.50
N ASP A 123 -0.65 -0.72 24.20
CA ASP A 123 -0.86 -1.40 25.49
C ASP A 123 -1.10 -2.92 25.36
N GLY A 124 -1.22 -3.43 24.12
CA GLY A 124 -1.53 -4.83 23.82
C GLY A 124 -3.01 -5.17 23.76
N SER A 125 -3.91 -4.21 23.98
CA SER A 125 -5.35 -4.45 23.91
C SER A 125 -5.85 -4.51 22.45
N GLY A 126 -6.98 -5.20 22.25
CA GLY A 126 -7.64 -5.28 20.95
C GLY A 126 -6.83 -6.06 19.91
N GLU A 127 -6.07 -7.08 20.32
CA GLU A 127 -5.24 -7.87 19.42
C GLU A 127 -6.08 -8.59 18.36
N VAL A 128 -5.68 -8.49 17.10
CA VAL A 128 -6.27 -9.16 15.94
C VAL A 128 -5.21 -9.89 15.12
N LEU A 129 -5.55 -11.04 14.55
CA LEU A 129 -4.74 -11.68 13.52
C LEU A 129 -4.78 -10.81 12.26
N ALA A 130 -3.61 -10.40 11.79
CA ALA A 130 -3.45 -9.54 10.62
C ALA A 130 -3.00 -10.33 9.39
N ALA A 131 -2.09 -11.28 9.58
CA ALA A 131 -1.57 -12.11 8.50
C ALA A 131 -0.99 -13.42 9.05
N GLU A 132 -0.96 -14.45 8.20
CA GLU A 132 -0.38 -15.74 8.58
C GLU A 132 0.26 -16.48 7.39
N ARG A 133 1.14 -17.41 7.69
CA ARG A 133 1.64 -18.44 6.79
C ARG A 133 1.77 -19.73 7.59
N ASN A 134 0.84 -20.64 7.41
CA ASN A 134 0.79 -21.90 8.18
C ASN A 134 1.77 -22.97 7.64
N ASP A 135 2.23 -22.82 6.42
CA ASP A 135 3.23 -23.70 5.80
C ASP A 135 4.29 -22.83 5.07
N VAL A 136 5.35 -22.52 5.77
CA VAL A 136 6.50 -21.82 5.19
C VAL A 136 7.32 -22.82 4.39
N SER A 137 7.60 -22.53 3.12
CA SER A 137 8.37 -23.39 2.24
C SER A 137 9.75 -23.71 2.83
N PRO A 138 10.22 -24.97 2.78
CA PRO A 138 11.58 -25.32 3.16
C PRO A 138 12.64 -24.66 2.26
N ASN A 139 12.23 -24.13 1.11
CA ASN A 139 13.08 -23.39 0.18
C ASN A 139 12.79 -21.87 0.22
N ALA A 140 12.19 -21.37 1.30
CA ALA A 140 12.00 -19.95 1.48
C ALA A 140 13.35 -19.23 1.51
N GLY A 141 13.45 -18.10 0.82
CA GLY A 141 14.63 -17.23 0.86
C GLY A 141 14.67 -16.33 2.09
N SER A 142 15.25 -15.14 1.94
CA SER A 142 15.32 -14.12 3.00
C SER A 142 14.02 -13.31 3.15
N SER A 143 12.94 -13.68 2.47
CA SER A 143 11.66 -12.99 2.49
C SER A 143 10.52 -13.95 2.13
N ILE A 144 9.39 -13.82 2.84
CA ILE A 144 8.14 -14.52 2.56
C ILE A 144 6.95 -13.56 2.57
N VAL A 145 5.99 -13.79 1.69
CA VAL A 145 4.69 -13.12 1.71
C VAL A 145 3.75 -13.92 2.61
N LEU A 146 2.98 -13.22 3.43
CA LEU A 146 1.98 -13.80 4.32
C LEU A 146 0.58 -13.59 3.75
N ASP A 147 -0.30 -14.53 4.05
CA ASP A 147 -1.72 -14.45 3.70
C ASP A 147 -2.41 -13.49 4.66
N ILE A 148 -3.07 -12.46 4.13
CA ILE A 148 -3.70 -11.40 4.93
C ILE A 148 -5.18 -11.70 5.19
N ASP A 149 -5.67 -11.31 6.37
CA ASP A 149 -7.11 -11.19 6.65
C ASP A 149 -7.52 -9.72 6.41
N ASN A 150 -8.10 -9.44 5.25
CA ASN A 150 -8.59 -8.12 4.87
C ASN A 150 -10.10 -7.94 5.13
N SER A 151 -10.75 -8.92 5.77
CA SER A 151 -12.16 -8.84 6.11
C SER A 151 -12.45 -7.89 7.28
N LYS A 152 -11.44 -7.64 8.12
CA LYS A 152 -11.56 -6.84 9.33
C LYS A 152 -11.14 -5.40 9.13
N PHE A 153 -11.86 -4.49 9.78
CA PHE A 153 -11.43 -3.11 9.94
C PHE A 153 -10.46 -2.99 11.11
N LEU A 154 -9.39 -2.26 10.89
CA LEU A 154 -8.32 -2.05 11.86
C LEU A 154 -8.36 -0.64 12.48
N ASP A 155 -9.43 0.12 12.22
CA ASP A 155 -9.59 1.52 12.64
C ASP A 155 -9.34 1.72 14.13
N ASP A 156 -9.92 0.86 14.96
CA ASP A 156 -9.82 0.97 16.42
C ASP A 156 -8.40 0.72 16.95
N ILE A 157 -7.59 -0.04 16.23
CA ILE A 157 -6.20 -0.31 16.57
C ILE A 157 -5.31 0.83 16.06
N LEU A 158 -5.52 1.24 14.81
CA LEU A 158 -4.61 2.15 14.10
C LEU A 158 -4.88 3.63 14.38
N LYS A 159 -6.06 3.99 14.89
CA LYS A 159 -6.35 5.34 15.42
C LYS A 159 -5.71 5.62 16.78
N GLY A 160 -5.16 4.60 17.43
CA GLY A 160 -4.33 4.79 18.64
C GLY A 160 -3.01 5.46 18.31
N SER A 161 -2.42 6.13 19.29
CA SER A 161 -1.13 6.80 19.13
C SER A 161 0.02 5.83 18.84
N THR A 162 -0.12 4.56 19.24
CA THR A 162 0.91 3.53 19.07
C THR A 162 0.29 2.18 18.72
N VAL A 163 1.02 1.43 17.90
CA VAL A 163 0.68 0.07 17.47
C VAL A 163 1.80 -0.88 17.85
N LYS A 164 1.44 -2.08 18.24
CA LYS A 164 2.37 -3.17 18.56
C LYS A 164 2.12 -4.34 17.62
N VAL A 165 3.21 -4.90 17.09
CA VAL A 165 3.19 -6.13 16.29
C VAL A 165 3.71 -7.27 17.15
N ARG A 166 2.95 -8.35 17.22
CA ARG A 166 3.38 -9.61 17.81
C ARG A 166 3.42 -10.69 16.73
N MET A 167 4.50 -11.43 16.70
CA MET A 167 4.66 -12.61 15.86
C MET A 167 4.55 -13.87 16.72
N GLU A 168 3.63 -14.76 16.41
CA GLU A 168 3.63 -16.15 16.86
C GLU A 168 4.31 -16.99 15.78
N TYR A 169 5.22 -17.86 16.16
CA TYR A 169 5.96 -18.66 15.20
C TYR A 169 6.29 -20.03 15.75
N VAL A 170 6.54 -20.96 14.82
CA VAL A 170 7.09 -22.29 15.11
C VAL A 170 8.37 -22.45 14.30
N LEU A 171 9.47 -22.79 14.96
CA LEU A 171 10.72 -23.08 14.29
C LEU A 171 10.75 -24.51 13.77
N ARG A 172 11.17 -24.68 12.53
CA ARG A 172 11.55 -25.97 11.91
C ARG A 172 12.97 -26.34 12.28
N ASN A 173 13.87 -25.34 12.24
CA ASN A 173 15.30 -25.50 12.52
C ASN A 173 15.74 -24.47 13.57
N LYS A 174 16.69 -24.84 14.41
CA LYS A 174 17.32 -23.91 15.36
C LYS A 174 18.07 -22.80 14.64
N LEU A 175 18.03 -21.61 15.21
CA LEU A 175 18.89 -20.51 14.81
C LEU A 175 20.28 -20.70 15.43
N SER A 176 21.33 -20.35 14.68
CA SER A 176 22.72 -20.38 15.15
C SER A 176 23.04 -19.21 16.10
N ALA A 177 22.33 -18.11 15.96
CA ALA A 177 22.41 -16.91 16.79
C ALA A 177 21.05 -16.22 16.81
N ASP A 178 20.87 -15.28 17.74
CA ASP A 178 19.69 -14.43 17.76
C ASP A 178 19.54 -13.69 16.42
N ALA A 179 18.34 -13.70 15.88
CA ALA A 179 18.06 -13.07 14.60
C ALA A 179 16.89 -12.10 14.70
N SER A 180 17.02 -10.97 14.02
CA SER A 180 15.90 -10.05 13.85
C SER A 180 15.20 -10.30 12.52
N PHE A 181 13.89 -10.16 12.54
CA PHE A 181 13.03 -10.22 11.36
C PHE A 181 12.20 -8.95 11.27
N LYS A 182 11.94 -8.51 10.06
CA LYS A 182 11.21 -7.30 9.78
C LYS A 182 9.84 -7.67 9.21
N ALA A 183 8.78 -7.37 9.95
CA ALA A 183 7.43 -7.40 9.42
C ALA A 183 7.17 -6.11 8.64
N VAL A 184 6.87 -6.23 7.35
CA VAL A 184 6.51 -5.12 6.46
C VAL A 184 5.03 -5.27 6.15
N LEU A 185 4.22 -4.33 6.65
CA LEU A 185 2.77 -4.35 6.56
C LEU A 185 2.31 -3.18 5.70
N GLY A 186 1.41 -3.44 4.77
CA GLY A 186 0.75 -2.42 3.98
C GLY A 186 -0.71 -2.32 4.35
N PHE A 187 -1.22 -1.09 4.44
CA PHE A 187 -2.62 -0.80 4.76
C PHE A 187 -3.27 -0.02 3.65
N THR A 188 -4.56 -0.23 3.44
CA THR A 188 -5.41 0.59 2.60
C THR A 188 -6.45 1.29 3.45
N THR A 189 -6.83 2.49 3.03
CA THR A 189 -7.86 3.28 3.69
C THR A 189 -8.86 3.78 2.66
N SER A 190 -10.09 4.02 3.08
CA SER A 190 -11.07 4.78 2.32
C SER A 190 -11.12 6.22 2.87
N PRO A 191 -11.13 7.25 2.01
CA PRO A 191 -11.35 8.62 2.46
C PRO A 191 -12.76 8.74 3.05
N ASP A 192 -12.90 9.50 4.15
CA ASP A 192 -14.22 9.85 4.67
C ASP A 192 -14.89 10.86 3.74
N THR A 193 -15.80 10.38 2.90
CA THR A 193 -16.56 11.22 1.94
C THR A 193 -17.75 11.95 2.56
N ASN A 194 -17.95 11.82 3.88
CA ASN A 194 -19.11 12.38 4.60
C ASN A 194 -18.79 13.70 5.34
N LYS A 195 -17.90 14.53 4.78
CA LYS A 195 -17.70 15.90 5.25
C LYS A 195 -17.92 16.90 4.15
#